data_5d128d97a4dcc8d39932d931af6fd52d
#
_entry.id   5d128d97a4dcc8d39932d931af6fd52d
#
_cell.length_a   1.000
_cell.length_b   1.000
_cell.length_c   1.000
_cell.angle_alpha   90.00
_cell.angle_beta   90.00
_cell.angle_gamma   90.00
#
_symmetry.space_group_name_H-M   'P 1'
#
loop_
_entity.id
_entity.type
_entity.pdbx_description
1 polymer ?
#
loop_
_entity_poly.entity_id
_entity_poly.type
_entity_poly.pdbx_seq_one_letter_code
_entity_poly.pdbx_strand_id
1 'polypeptide(L)'
;MPHSPPPSSFAIPVALQPYAERVVTAEQAVGEIRNGDHVFVGTGCAAPRTLVQALESAISPPADLELLHFFTVKTFNHDPQGHSTTRFRHRTFFVGTDMRAAIKQGLVDYVPMSVARVPDMIALGRIAVDVALIQVSPPDAFGYVSLGISVDIIPAAISRARLVIAEVNPAMPRSQ
;
A
#
# COMPACT_ATOMS: atom_id res chain seq x y z
N MET A 1 -13.68 15.72 -4.95
CA MET A 1 -13.47 16.40 -6.24
C MET A 1 -13.51 15.34 -7.33
N PRO A 2 -14.08 15.58 -8.51
CA PRO A 2 -13.99 14.62 -9.60
C PRO A 2 -12.52 14.51 -10.02
N HIS A 3 -12.02 13.26 -10.10
CA HIS A 3 -10.69 12.98 -10.59
C HIS A 3 -10.58 13.37 -12.06
N SER A 4 -9.45 13.96 -12.45
CA SER A 4 -9.17 14.15 -13.87
C SER A 4 -9.14 12.79 -14.56
N PRO A 5 -9.73 12.66 -15.75
CA PRO A 5 -9.69 11.39 -16.47
C PRO A 5 -8.24 10.98 -16.76
N PRO A 6 -7.95 9.68 -16.82
CA PRO A 6 -6.62 9.18 -17.18
C PRO A 6 -6.19 9.72 -18.55
N PRO A 7 -4.88 9.86 -18.80
CA PRO A 7 -4.38 10.32 -20.07
C PRO A 7 -4.88 9.42 -21.21
N SER A 8 -5.11 9.99 -22.37
CA SER A 8 -5.74 9.35 -23.54
C SER A 8 -5.09 8.06 -24.07
N SER A 9 -3.93 7.69 -23.55
CA SER A 9 -3.21 6.44 -23.86
C SER A 9 -3.46 5.29 -22.87
N PHE A 10 -4.20 5.53 -21.76
CA PHE A 10 -4.47 4.50 -20.76
C PHE A 10 -5.76 3.76 -21.10
N ALA A 11 -5.61 2.55 -21.68
CA ALA A 11 -6.75 1.69 -21.97
C ALA A 11 -7.26 1.01 -20.69
N ILE A 12 -8.49 1.36 -20.27
CA ILE A 12 -9.13 0.73 -19.10
C ILE A 12 -9.52 -0.71 -19.48
N PRO A 13 -9.06 -1.73 -18.75
CA PRO A 13 -9.46 -3.12 -18.96
C PRO A 13 -10.98 -3.30 -18.89
N VAL A 14 -11.51 -4.23 -19.69
CA VAL A 14 -12.97 -4.47 -19.79
C VAL A 14 -13.63 -4.68 -18.42
N ALA A 15 -13.00 -5.45 -17.53
CA ALA A 15 -13.50 -5.69 -16.17
C ALA A 15 -13.61 -4.43 -15.32
N LEU A 16 -12.90 -3.35 -15.66
CA LEU A 16 -12.89 -2.09 -14.92
C LEU A 16 -13.73 -1.00 -15.59
N GLN A 17 -14.25 -1.23 -16.78
CA GLN A 17 -15.08 -0.23 -17.50
C GLN A 17 -16.27 0.30 -16.68
N PRO A 18 -17.03 -0.53 -15.90
CA PRO A 18 -18.10 -0.03 -15.04
C PRO A 18 -17.63 0.94 -13.95
N TYR A 19 -16.33 0.96 -13.66
CA TYR A 19 -15.70 1.78 -12.62
C TYR A 19 -14.74 2.83 -13.21
N ALA A 20 -14.86 3.15 -14.50
CA ALA A 20 -13.93 4.01 -15.24
C ALA A 20 -13.60 5.34 -14.52
N GLU A 21 -14.59 5.94 -13.87
CA GLU A 21 -14.42 7.19 -13.11
C GLU A 21 -13.51 7.05 -11.86
N ARG A 22 -13.27 5.82 -11.40
CA ARG A 22 -12.41 5.51 -10.25
C ARG A 22 -11.08 4.90 -10.65
N VAL A 23 -10.90 4.62 -11.94
CA VAL A 23 -9.66 4.06 -12.49
C VAL A 23 -8.75 5.21 -12.91
N VAL A 24 -7.61 5.28 -12.25
CA VAL A 24 -6.60 6.32 -12.46
C VAL A 24 -5.22 5.69 -12.60
N THR A 25 -4.22 6.45 -13.03
CA THR A 25 -2.83 5.97 -13.02
C THR A 25 -2.29 5.87 -11.58
N ALA A 26 -1.23 5.10 -11.38
CA ALA A 26 -0.60 4.98 -10.06
C ALA A 26 -0.13 6.34 -9.53
N GLU A 27 0.43 7.19 -10.40
CA GLU A 27 0.90 8.54 -10.05
C GLU A 27 -0.26 9.44 -9.60
N GLN A 28 -1.39 9.38 -10.30
CA GLN A 28 -2.58 10.12 -9.92
C GLN A 28 -3.14 9.63 -8.58
N ALA A 29 -3.17 8.30 -8.39
CA ALA A 29 -3.68 7.71 -7.16
C ALA A 29 -2.83 8.10 -5.93
N VAL A 30 -1.50 8.00 -6.03
CA VAL A 30 -0.61 8.38 -4.92
C VAL A 30 -0.57 9.89 -4.69
N GLY A 31 -0.94 10.70 -5.69
CA GLY A 31 -1.09 12.15 -5.55
C GLY A 31 -2.22 12.58 -4.59
N GLU A 32 -3.14 11.67 -4.22
CA GLU A 32 -4.21 11.92 -3.24
C GLU A 32 -3.75 11.72 -1.78
N ILE A 33 -2.54 11.24 -1.57
CA ILE A 33 -1.91 11.10 -0.25
C ILE A 33 -1.50 12.47 0.24
N ARG A 34 -1.74 12.76 1.51
CA ARG A 34 -1.50 14.07 2.11
C ARG A 34 -0.25 14.07 2.96
N ASN A 35 0.28 15.26 3.22
CA ASN A 35 1.36 15.44 4.19
C ASN A 35 0.94 14.89 5.56
N GLY A 36 1.82 14.15 6.21
CA GLY A 36 1.60 13.57 7.53
C GLY A 36 0.74 12.32 7.57
N ASP A 37 0.26 11.81 6.41
CA ASP A 37 -0.54 10.58 6.39
C ASP A 37 0.28 9.36 6.86
N HIS A 38 -0.39 8.45 7.58
CA HIS A 38 0.10 7.11 7.89
C HIS A 38 -0.43 6.16 6.82
N VAL A 39 0.48 5.67 5.99
CA VAL A 39 0.17 4.88 4.80
C VAL A 39 0.44 3.41 5.07
N PHE A 40 -0.61 2.62 5.22
CA PHE A 40 -0.49 1.17 5.29
C PHE A 40 -0.19 0.58 3.92
N VAL A 41 0.81 -0.30 3.84
CA VAL A 41 1.21 -1.01 2.63
C VAL A 41 0.86 -2.49 2.77
N GLY A 42 0.07 -2.99 1.82
CA GLY A 42 -0.36 -4.39 1.74
C GLY A 42 0.81 -5.37 1.82
N THR A 43 0.55 -6.56 2.35
CA THR A 43 1.58 -7.46 2.86
C THR A 43 1.98 -8.55 1.87
N GLY A 44 3.16 -9.11 2.09
CA GLY A 44 3.67 -10.31 1.45
C GLY A 44 3.76 -10.22 -0.07
N CYS A 45 3.23 -11.26 -0.72
CA CYS A 45 3.21 -11.34 -2.18
C CYS A 45 2.13 -10.47 -2.82
N ALA A 46 1.16 -9.96 -2.03
CA ALA A 46 0.13 -9.02 -2.47
C ALA A 46 0.49 -7.57 -2.17
N ALA A 47 1.76 -7.26 -1.94
CA ALA A 47 2.20 -5.87 -1.82
C ALA A 47 1.97 -5.10 -3.13
N PRO A 48 1.36 -3.91 -3.09
CA PRO A 48 1.02 -3.11 -4.27
C PRO A 48 2.27 -2.39 -4.80
N ARG A 49 3.12 -3.11 -5.50
CA ARG A 49 4.45 -2.64 -5.90
C ARG A 49 4.41 -1.45 -6.87
N THR A 50 3.42 -1.42 -7.76
CA THR A 50 3.26 -0.31 -8.70
C THR A 50 2.95 0.98 -7.98
N LEU A 51 2.06 0.93 -6.97
CA LEU A 51 1.72 2.09 -6.14
C LEU A 51 2.91 2.54 -5.29
N VAL A 52 3.64 1.61 -4.67
CA VAL A 52 4.84 1.94 -3.89
C VAL A 52 5.91 2.57 -4.78
N GLN A 53 6.16 2.02 -5.96
CA GLN A 53 7.12 2.58 -6.92
C GLN A 53 6.71 3.98 -7.36
N ALA A 54 5.43 4.22 -7.66
CA ALA A 54 4.93 5.54 -8.03
C ALA A 54 5.13 6.55 -6.88
N LEU A 55 4.88 6.14 -5.63
CA LEU A 55 5.10 6.99 -4.46
C LEU A 55 6.60 7.33 -4.25
N GLU A 56 7.48 6.32 -4.35
CA GLU A 56 8.93 6.52 -4.22
C GLU A 56 9.52 7.39 -5.34
N SER A 57 8.95 7.29 -6.55
CA SER A 57 9.42 8.02 -7.74
C SER A 57 8.77 9.40 -7.91
N ALA A 58 7.83 9.76 -7.05
CA ALA A 58 7.13 11.05 -7.15
C ALA A 58 8.11 12.22 -7.10
N ILE A 59 7.95 13.20 -8.01
CA ILE A 59 8.81 14.39 -8.09
C ILE A 59 8.66 15.24 -6.83
N SER A 60 7.42 15.38 -6.36
CA SER A 60 7.08 16.14 -5.15
C SER A 60 6.24 15.26 -4.23
N PRO A 61 6.86 14.29 -3.52
CA PRO A 61 6.12 13.43 -2.64
C PRO A 61 5.57 14.22 -1.44
N PRO A 62 4.46 13.78 -0.84
CA PRO A 62 3.97 14.36 0.39
C PRO A 62 5.04 14.31 1.49
N ALA A 63 5.10 15.37 2.30
CA ALA A 63 6.04 15.45 3.42
C ALA A 63 5.55 14.64 4.62
N ASP A 64 6.49 14.23 5.48
CA ASP A 64 6.23 13.59 6.77
C ASP A 64 5.37 12.32 6.71
N LEU A 65 5.45 11.56 5.62
CA LEU A 65 4.77 10.28 5.52
C LEU A 65 5.42 9.22 6.42
N GLU A 66 4.57 8.40 7.04
CA GLU A 66 4.99 7.17 7.71
C GLU A 66 4.39 5.96 6.95
N LEU A 67 5.27 5.11 6.41
CA LEU A 67 4.86 3.88 5.74
C LEU A 67 4.82 2.74 6.76
N LEU A 68 3.61 2.21 6.96
CA LEU A 68 3.34 1.10 7.88
C LEU A 68 3.26 -0.20 7.10
N HIS A 69 4.10 -1.17 7.43
CA HIS A 69 4.04 -2.48 6.78
C HIS A 69 4.33 -3.62 7.76
N PHE A 70 3.64 -4.73 7.60
CA PHE A 70 3.85 -5.90 8.44
C PHE A 70 4.98 -6.76 7.90
N PHE A 71 4.84 -7.24 6.67
CA PHE A 71 5.82 -8.06 5.98
C PHE A 71 5.82 -7.69 4.49
N THR A 72 6.95 -7.28 3.97
CA THR A 72 7.11 -6.94 2.56
C THR A 72 8.25 -7.76 1.96
N VAL A 73 8.13 -8.10 0.68
CA VAL A 73 9.12 -8.85 -0.07
C VAL A 73 9.45 -8.08 -1.33
N LYS A 74 10.67 -7.56 -1.44
CA LYS A 74 11.17 -6.78 -2.60
C LYS A 74 10.20 -5.67 -3.00
N THR A 75 9.61 -5.01 -2.01
CA THR A 75 8.62 -3.95 -2.22
C THR A 75 9.28 -2.58 -2.22
N PHE A 76 10.28 -2.39 -1.37
CA PHE A 76 11.03 -1.14 -1.24
C PHE A 76 12.44 -1.29 -1.80
N ASN A 77 12.92 -0.24 -2.47
CA ASN A 77 14.28 -0.17 -2.98
C ASN A 77 15.24 0.30 -1.87
N HIS A 78 15.55 -0.60 -0.94
CA HIS A 78 16.64 -0.34 0.00
C HIS A 78 17.96 -0.73 -0.64
N ASP A 79 18.89 0.22 -0.73
CA ASP A 79 20.25 -0.07 -1.14
C ASP A 79 20.84 -1.09 -0.15
N PRO A 80 21.35 -2.26 -0.63
CA PRO A 80 22.02 -3.25 0.21
C PRO A 80 23.22 -2.70 0.98
N GLN A 81 23.82 -1.59 0.52
CA GLN A 81 24.91 -0.89 1.18
C GLN A 81 24.44 0.10 2.23
N GLY A 82 23.13 0.24 2.41
CA GLY A 82 22.53 0.99 3.51
C GLY A 82 22.45 2.50 3.29
N HIS A 83 22.69 2.96 2.09
CA HIS A 83 22.34 4.32 1.74
C HIS A 83 20.82 4.34 1.47
N SER A 84 20.04 4.39 2.55
CA SER A 84 18.59 4.51 2.39
C SER A 84 18.26 5.80 1.66
N THR A 85 17.78 5.66 0.46
CA THR A 85 17.18 6.76 -0.29
C THR A 85 15.71 6.96 0.08
N THR A 86 15.25 6.30 1.14
CA THR A 86 13.85 6.40 1.54
C THR A 86 13.55 7.80 2.01
N ARG A 87 12.69 8.48 1.27
CA ARG A 87 12.19 9.82 1.58
C ARG A 87 11.15 9.79 2.71
N PHE A 88 10.78 8.61 3.18
CA PHE A 88 9.69 8.37 4.10
C PHE A 88 10.19 7.68 5.35
N ARG A 89 9.52 7.91 6.46
CA ARG A 89 9.70 7.10 7.67
C ARG A 89 9.03 5.74 7.46
N HIS A 90 9.70 4.68 7.89
CA HIS A 90 9.15 3.34 7.83
C HIS A 90 8.95 2.78 9.22
N ARG A 91 7.79 2.18 9.45
CA ARG A 91 7.50 1.38 10.64
C ARG A 91 7.12 -0.03 10.22
N THR A 92 7.85 -1.01 10.71
CA THR A 92 7.58 -2.42 10.41
C THR A 92 7.30 -3.21 11.67
N PHE A 93 6.39 -4.18 11.56
CA PHE A 93 6.04 -5.09 12.64
C PHE A 93 6.73 -6.46 12.49
N PHE A 94 7.41 -6.69 11.38
CA PHE A 94 8.16 -7.90 11.11
C PHE A 94 9.47 -7.60 10.37
N VAL A 95 10.55 -8.28 10.78
CA VAL A 95 11.88 -8.07 10.18
C VAL A 95 12.08 -9.03 9.02
N GLY A 96 11.66 -8.63 7.83
CA GLY A 96 11.97 -9.30 6.58
C GLY A 96 13.44 -9.16 6.18
N THR A 97 13.85 -9.88 5.15
CA THR A 97 15.24 -9.84 4.65
C THR A 97 15.62 -8.48 4.08
N ASP A 98 14.68 -7.82 3.44
CA ASP A 98 14.80 -6.50 2.82
C ASP A 98 14.92 -5.35 3.83
N MET A 99 14.43 -5.54 5.08
CA MET A 99 14.44 -4.52 6.11
C MET A 99 15.61 -4.61 7.10
N ARG A 100 16.31 -5.76 7.15
CA ARG A 100 17.35 -6.01 8.16
C ARG A 100 18.47 -4.98 8.18
N ALA A 101 18.95 -4.59 7.01
CA ALA A 101 20.03 -3.62 6.89
C ALA A 101 19.56 -2.23 7.35
N ALA A 102 18.40 -1.79 6.91
CA ALA A 102 17.81 -0.51 7.27
C ALA A 102 17.51 -0.40 8.78
N ILE A 103 16.98 -1.46 9.40
CA ILE A 103 16.74 -1.50 10.85
C ILE A 103 18.05 -1.39 11.64
N LYS A 104 19.11 -2.11 11.24
CA LYS A 104 20.44 -2.02 11.91
C LYS A 104 21.04 -0.61 11.84
N GLN A 105 20.68 0.16 10.84
CA GLN A 105 21.15 1.53 10.65
C GLN A 105 20.22 2.58 11.30
N GLY A 106 19.13 2.14 11.95
CA GLY A 106 18.17 3.06 12.56
C GLY A 106 17.30 3.84 11.56
N LEU A 107 17.18 3.36 10.32
CA LEU A 107 16.40 4.00 9.26
C LEU A 107 14.94 3.53 9.22
N VAL A 108 14.63 2.45 9.93
CA VAL A 108 13.30 1.84 10.01
C VAL A 108 12.96 1.55 11.46
N ASP A 109 11.83 2.02 11.91
CA ASP A 109 11.29 1.73 13.23
C ASP A 109 10.73 0.31 13.27
N TYR A 110 11.31 -0.54 14.09
CA TYR A 110 10.80 -1.89 14.32
C TYR A 110 9.97 -1.94 15.60
N VAL A 111 8.71 -2.31 15.47
CA VAL A 111 7.78 -2.51 16.59
C VAL A 111 7.45 -3.99 16.71
N PRO A 112 8.06 -4.73 17.66
CA PRO A 112 7.79 -6.15 17.80
C PRO A 112 6.36 -6.38 18.29
N MET A 113 5.53 -6.97 17.41
CA MET A 113 4.12 -7.23 17.71
C MET A 113 3.65 -8.50 16.99
N SER A 114 2.83 -9.29 17.69
CA SER A 114 2.13 -10.41 17.05
C SER A 114 1.15 -9.90 16.00
N VAL A 115 1.12 -10.53 14.83
CA VAL A 115 0.18 -10.21 13.75
C VAL A 115 -1.28 -10.21 14.22
N ALA A 116 -1.63 -11.12 15.13
CA ALA A 116 -2.98 -11.20 15.70
C ALA A 116 -3.40 -9.97 16.54
N ARG A 117 -2.43 -9.17 17.02
CA ARG A 117 -2.71 -7.96 17.81
C ARG A 117 -2.80 -6.70 16.99
N VAL A 118 -2.23 -6.70 15.78
CA VAL A 118 -2.22 -5.50 14.93
C VAL A 118 -3.63 -5.01 14.58
N PRO A 119 -4.60 -5.88 14.19
CA PRO A 119 -5.98 -5.44 13.93
C PRO A 119 -6.62 -4.71 15.10
N ASP A 120 -6.46 -5.24 16.33
CA ASP A 120 -7.00 -4.61 17.54
C ASP A 120 -6.38 -3.23 17.77
N MET A 121 -5.06 -3.10 17.57
CA MET A 121 -4.37 -1.82 17.74
C MET A 121 -4.79 -0.78 16.71
N ILE A 122 -5.07 -1.20 15.47
CA ILE A 122 -5.65 -0.33 14.44
C ILE A 122 -7.08 0.06 14.85
N ALA A 123 -7.91 -0.90 15.23
CA ALA A 123 -9.30 -0.64 15.64
C ALA A 123 -9.40 0.31 16.84
N LEU A 124 -8.49 0.20 17.80
CA LEU A 124 -8.40 1.08 18.98
C LEU A 124 -7.74 2.44 18.67
N GLY A 125 -7.31 2.70 17.43
CA GLY A 125 -6.63 3.94 17.04
C GLY A 125 -5.22 4.10 17.65
N ARG A 126 -4.61 3.00 18.14
CA ARG A 126 -3.21 3.01 18.65
C ARG A 126 -2.19 2.93 17.52
N ILE A 127 -2.59 2.39 16.39
CA ILE A 127 -1.87 2.44 15.12
C ILE A 127 -2.75 3.24 14.18
N ALA A 128 -2.30 4.43 13.79
CA ALA A 128 -3.01 5.28 12.84
C ALA A 128 -2.88 4.71 11.43
N VAL A 129 -3.96 4.73 10.66
CA VAL A 129 -4.00 4.38 9.23
C VAL A 129 -4.90 5.39 8.53
N ASP A 130 -4.29 6.28 7.76
CA ASP A 130 -5.00 7.31 7.00
C ASP A 130 -5.26 6.85 5.57
N VAL A 131 -4.30 6.14 4.99
CA VAL A 131 -4.36 5.59 3.64
C VAL A 131 -3.99 4.11 3.65
N ALA A 132 -4.71 3.28 2.90
CA ALA A 132 -4.37 1.87 2.68
C ALA A 132 -4.05 1.63 1.20
N LEU A 133 -2.80 1.26 0.91
CA LEU A 133 -2.36 0.79 -0.40
C LEU A 133 -2.47 -0.75 -0.41
N ILE A 134 -3.33 -1.29 -1.24
CA ILE A 134 -3.61 -2.72 -1.29
C ILE A 134 -3.51 -3.26 -2.73
N GLN A 135 -3.44 -4.57 -2.87
CA GLN A 135 -3.58 -5.24 -4.16
C GLN A 135 -4.79 -6.17 -4.13
N VAL A 136 -5.56 -6.18 -5.21
CA VAL A 136 -6.81 -6.94 -5.30
C VAL A 136 -6.96 -7.63 -6.67
N SER A 137 -7.85 -8.64 -6.74
CA SER A 137 -8.29 -9.20 -8.02
C SER A 137 -9.14 -8.19 -8.81
N PRO A 138 -9.34 -8.40 -10.11
CA PRO A 138 -10.40 -7.69 -10.83
C PRO A 138 -11.76 -7.91 -10.16
N PRO A 139 -12.69 -6.94 -10.27
CA PRO A 139 -14.05 -7.10 -9.76
C PRO A 139 -14.79 -8.22 -10.51
N ASP A 140 -15.68 -8.91 -9.79
CA ASP A 140 -16.62 -9.86 -10.39
C ASP A 140 -17.84 -9.13 -10.97
N ALA A 141 -18.82 -9.93 -11.44
CA ALA A 141 -20.06 -9.42 -12.01
C ALA A 141 -20.91 -8.58 -11.03
N PHE A 142 -20.67 -8.74 -9.73
CA PHE A 142 -21.34 -8.00 -8.67
C PHE A 142 -20.51 -6.84 -8.12
N GLY A 143 -19.29 -6.66 -8.64
CA GLY A 143 -18.38 -5.60 -8.20
C GLY A 143 -17.50 -5.96 -7.00
N TYR A 144 -17.53 -7.20 -6.52
CA TYR A 144 -16.65 -7.63 -5.44
C TYR A 144 -15.24 -7.93 -5.95
N VAL A 145 -14.26 -7.49 -5.18
CA VAL A 145 -12.84 -7.81 -5.37
C VAL A 145 -12.38 -8.79 -4.29
N SER A 146 -11.30 -9.53 -4.55
CA SER A 146 -10.69 -10.41 -3.55
C SER A 146 -9.32 -9.87 -3.16
N LEU A 147 -8.98 -9.94 -1.88
CA LEU A 147 -7.63 -9.70 -1.37
C LEU A 147 -6.64 -10.83 -1.73
N GLY A 148 -7.17 -11.96 -2.22
CA GLY A 148 -6.41 -13.06 -2.77
C GLY A 148 -5.50 -13.74 -1.75
N ILE A 149 -4.20 -13.68 -1.99
CA ILE A 149 -3.19 -14.47 -1.27
C ILE A 149 -2.69 -13.86 0.04
N SER A 150 -3.01 -12.63 0.35
CA SER A 150 -2.60 -11.98 1.61
C SER A 150 -3.76 -11.14 2.14
N VAL A 151 -4.49 -11.71 3.08
CA VAL A 151 -5.65 -11.06 3.72
C VAL A 151 -5.26 -10.43 5.04
N ASP A 152 -4.67 -11.21 5.93
CA ASP A 152 -4.11 -10.92 7.26
C ASP A 152 -4.69 -9.66 7.94
N ILE A 153 -3.92 -8.58 8.04
CA ILE A 153 -4.31 -7.33 8.71
C ILE A 153 -4.95 -6.30 7.76
N ILE A 154 -5.03 -6.59 6.45
CA ILE A 154 -5.54 -5.67 5.43
C ILE A 154 -6.99 -5.22 5.72
N PRO A 155 -7.94 -6.10 6.11
CA PRO A 155 -9.30 -5.68 6.42
C PRO A 155 -9.37 -4.62 7.53
N ALA A 156 -8.53 -4.75 8.57
CA ALA A 156 -8.47 -3.75 9.64
C ALA A 156 -7.95 -2.41 9.13
N ALA A 157 -6.92 -2.42 8.29
CA ALA A 157 -6.39 -1.20 7.66
C ALA A 157 -7.44 -0.52 6.78
N ILE A 158 -8.14 -1.27 5.91
CA ILE A 158 -9.22 -0.76 5.06
C ILE A 158 -10.33 -0.11 5.90
N SER A 159 -10.74 -0.73 7.01
CA SER A 159 -11.85 -0.24 7.82
C SER A 159 -11.58 1.11 8.50
N ARG A 160 -10.32 1.47 8.66
CA ARG A 160 -9.90 2.73 9.34
C ARG A 160 -9.38 3.78 8.37
N ALA A 161 -8.91 3.37 7.21
CA ALA A 161 -8.36 4.28 6.23
C ALA A 161 -9.41 5.28 5.71
N ARG A 162 -9.04 6.55 5.65
CA ARG A 162 -9.79 7.59 4.96
C ARG A 162 -9.84 7.36 3.45
N LEU A 163 -8.76 6.80 2.91
CA LEU A 163 -8.57 6.55 1.49
C LEU A 163 -8.01 5.13 1.29
N VAL A 164 -8.64 4.37 0.42
CA VAL A 164 -8.14 3.06 -0.01
C VAL A 164 -7.77 3.14 -1.49
N ILE A 165 -6.52 2.87 -1.81
CA ILE A 165 -6.01 2.80 -3.18
C ILE A 165 -5.70 1.34 -3.49
N ALA A 166 -6.40 0.79 -4.48
CA ALA A 166 -6.28 -0.61 -4.85
C ALA A 166 -5.57 -0.79 -6.20
N GLU A 167 -4.44 -1.46 -6.20
CA GLU A 167 -3.78 -1.96 -7.41
C GLU A 167 -4.52 -3.22 -7.87
N VAL A 168 -5.16 -3.16 -9.03
CA VAL A 168 -5.89 -4.31 -9.60
C VAL A 168 -4.92 -5.21 -10.36
N ASN A 169 -4.75 -6.43 -9.88
CA ASN A 169 -3.88 -7.44 -10.49
C ASN A 169 -4.71 -8.57 -11.12
N PRO A 170 -4.72 -8.69 -12.47
CA PRO A 170 -5.46 -9.76 -13.14
C PRO A 170 -4.99 -11.18 -12.79
N ALA A 171 -3.74 -11.32 -12.32
CA ALA A 171 -3.19 -12.60 -11.90
C ALA A 171 -3.49 -12.94 -10.43
N MET A 172 -4.14 -12.04 -9.67
CA MET A 172 -4.51 -12.28 -8.28
C MET A 172 -5.60 -13.37 -8.22
N PRO A 173 -5.35 -14.51 -7.55
CA PRO A 173 -6.38 -15.54 -7.40
C PRO A 173 -7.52 -15.01 -6.53
N ARG A 174 -8.74 -15.44 -6.85
CA ARG A 174 -9.89 -15.17 -5.98
C ARG A 174 -9.96 -16.27 -4.93
N SER A 175 -9.69 -15.91 -3.69
CA SER A 175 -10.01 -16.75 -2.54
C SER A 175 -11.49 -16.55 -2.18
N GLN A 176 -12.17 -17.65 -1.90
CA GLN A 176 -13.54 -17.64 -1.38
C GLN A 176 -13.52 -17.50 0.14
#